data_72b2bed178a426495e7036259a435bca
#
_entry.id   72b2bed178a426495e7036259a435bca
#
_cell.length_a   1.000
_cell.length_b   1.000
_cell.length_c   1.000
_cell.angle_alpha   90.00
_cell.angle_beta   90.00
_cell.angle_gamma   90.00
#
_symmetry.space_group_name_H-M   'P 1'
#
loop_
_entity.id
_entity.type
_entity.pdbx_description
1 polymer ?
#
loop_
_entity_poly.entity_id
_entity_poly.type
_entity_poly.pdbx_seq_one_letter_code
_entity_poly.pdbx_strand_id
1 'polypeptide(L)'
;MQPEEKQPLISLSGIYTAYEGDHAPVIRGLSLEIHKGEFIMVGGPNGAGKTTLLESMNGLLKITHGHATVCGLDVRNKGHEVRKRVGYVIQNFSFDPLTPFSVKEVVLMGRYGKMGFFRRPSAEDHKAVERALCMMGIKELADRPIGILSGGQQQKVLIAQNIARDPEIMLLDEPFSNLDFISREFVMDILEKLAESGIAIVLVSHAFDDLPDRDIRLVVMRDGTVCLDRTCPSEHVEATVREASTPGAVHA
;
A
#
# COMPACT_ATOMS: atom_id res chain seq x y z
N MET A 1 34.84 -7.70 -5.27
CA MET A 1 33.46 -8.15 -5.15
C MET A 1 32.62 -6.92 -5.43
N GLN A 2 32.03 -6.82 -6.62
CA GLN A 2 31.05 -5.76 -6.89
C GLN A 2 29.84 -6.04 -5.99
N PRO A 3 29.21 -5.03 -5.35
CA PRO A 3 27.96 -5.23 -4.63
C PRO A 3 26.95 -5.75 -5.66
N GLU A 4 26.33 -6.90 -5.37
CA GLU A 4 25.17 -7.36 -6.12
C GLU A 4 24.15 -6.21 -6.09
N GLU A 5 23.91 -5.57 -7.21
CA GLU A 5 22.80 -4.64 -7.38
C GLU A 5 21.52 -5.43 -7.06
N LYS A 6 20.97 -5.24 -5.87
CA LYS A 6 19.71 -5.87 -5.49
C LYS A 6 18.65 -5.37 -6.45
N GLN A 7 18.14 -6.25 -7.31
CA GLN A 7 17.06 -5.90 -8.23
C GLN A 7 15.89 -5.24 -7.47
N PRO A 8 15.38 -4.11 -7.96
CA PRO A 8 14.26 -3.44 -7.32
C PRO A 8 13.02 -4.33 -7.33
N LEU A 9 12.26 -4.28 -6.24
CA LEU A 9 11.00 -5.00 -6.13
C LEU A 9 9.90 -4.34 -6.98
N ILE A 10 9.94 -3.01 -7.08
CA ILE A 10 9.15 -2.21 -8.02
C ILE A 10 10.12 -1.37 -8.85
N SER A 11 9.98 -1.41 -10.18
CA SER A 11 10.69 -0.52 -11.09
C SER A 11 9.70 0.09 -12.06
N LEU A 12 9.55 1.40 -11.98
CA LEU A 12 8.75 2.22 -12.89
C LEU A 12 9.73 3.09 -13.69
N SER A 13 9.66 3.04 -15.01
CA SER A 13 10.54 3.81 -15.90
C SER A 13 9.71 4.57 -16.93
N GLY A 14 9.63 5.90 -16.75
CA GLY A 14 8.95 6.80 -17.64
C GLY A 14 7.48 6.44 -17.88
N ILE A 15 6.75 5.98 -16.86
CA ILE A 15 5.37 5.50 -17.03
C ILE A 15 4.39 6.64 -17.24
N TYR A 16 3.40 6.38 -18.09
CA TYR A 16 2.19 7.17 -18.23
C TYR A 16 0.98 6.28 -18.00
N THR A 17 -0.04 6.81 -17.31
CA THR A 17 -1.29 6.11 -17.08
C THR A 17 -2.46 7.08 -17.06
N ALA A 18 -3.63 6.63 -17.55
CA ALA A 18 -4.88 7.36 -17.56
C ALA A 18 -6.02 6.40 -17.16
N TYR A 19 -7.10 6.93 -16.63
CA TYR A 19 -8.33 6.16 -16.45
C TYR A 19 -9.05 5.96 -17.78
N GLU A 20 -9.86 4.91 -17.88
CA GLU A 20 -10.66 4.66 -19.09
C GLU A 20 -11.61 5.83 -19.34
N GLY A 21 -11.56 6.37 -20.57
CA GLY A 21 -12.34 7.53 -20.99
C GLY A 21 -11.66 8.87 -20.78
N ASP A 22 -10.56 8.95 -20.06
CA ASP A 22 -9.80 10.18 -19.89
C ASP A 22 -8.86 10.41 -21.08
N HIS A 23 -8.85 11.66 -21.59
CA HIS A 23 -7.98 12.07 -22.69
C HIS A 23 -6.58 12.49 -22.23
N ALA A 24 -6.40 12.77 -20.94
CA ALA A 24 -5.13 13.23 -20.39
C ALA A 24 -4.57 12.20 -19.37
N PRO A 25 -3.26 11.91 -19.43
CA PRO A 25 -2.65 11.03 -18.45
C PRO A 25 -2.61 11.68 -17.06
N VAL A 26 -2.95 10.91 -16.02
CA VAL A 26 -2.82 11.33 -14.61
C VAL A 26 -1.38 11.20 -14.17
N ILE A 27 -0.71 10.08 -14.49
CA ILE A 27 0.73 9.90 -14.29
C ILE A 27 1.46 10.23 -15.58
N ARG A 28 2.57 10.99 -15.48
CA ARG A 28 3.26 11.59 -16.62
C ARG A 28 4.77 11.40 -16.55
N GLY A 29 5.29 10.38 -17.25
CA GLY A 29 6.73 10.12 -17.34
C GLY A 29 7.39 9.80 -16.00
N LEU A 30 6.65 9.20 -15.06
CA LEU A 30 7.13 8.92 -13.71
C LEU A 30 8.12 7.75 -13.71
N SER A 31 9.25 7.95 -13.02
CA SER A 31 10.23 6.89 -12.73
C SER A 31 10.42 6.79 -11.22
N LEU A 32 10.42 5.55 -10.70
CA LEU A 32 10.61 5.27 -9.28
C LEU A 32 11.06 3.81 -9.11
N GLU A 33 12.03 3.58 -8.24
CA GLU A 33 12.46 2.25 -7.85
C GLU A 33 12.23 2.03 -6.36
N ILE A 34 11.75 0.84 -5.99
CA ILE A 34 11.49 0.46 -4.59
C ILE A 34 12.13 -0.90 -4.35
N HIS A 35 12.87 -1.01 -3.26
CA HIS A 35 13.57 -2.22 -2.87
C HIS A 35 12.88 -2.94 -1.71
N LYS A 36 13.27 -4.19 -1.51
CA LYS A 36 12.76 -5.03 -0.43
C LYS A 36 13.04 -4.42 0.94
N GLY A 37 12.00 -4.36 1.78
CA GLY A 37 12.10 -3.84 3.14
C GLY A 37 12.14 -2.31 3.24
N GLU A 38 11.99 -1.58 2.14
CA GLU A 38 11.85 -0.12 2.20
C GLU A 38 10.49 0.29 2.77
N PHE A 39 10.52 1.31 3.60
CA PHE A 39 9.34 2.03 4.07
C PHE A 39 9.30 3.41 3.41
N ILE A 40 8.35 3.61 2.52
CA ILE A 40 8.25 4.82 1.71
C ILE A 40 6.95 5.53 2.04
N MET A 41 7.05 6.82 2.28
CA MET A 41 5.89 7.69 2.38
C MET A 41 5.70 8.48 1.09
N VAL A 42 4.48 8.43 0.55
CA VAL A 42 4.10 9.20 -0.64
C VAL A 42 3.26 10.39 -0.21
N GLY A 43 3.81 11.59 -0.36
CA GLY A 43 3.17 12.87 -0.07
C GLY A 43 2.76 13.63 -1.33
N GLY A 44 2.10 14.78 -1.11
CA GLY A 44 1.69 15.69 -2.19
C GLY A 44 0.23 16.14 -2.09
N PRO A 45 -0.17 17.19 -2.84
CA PRO A 45 -1.52 17.72 -2.79
C PRO A 45 -2.58 16.75 -3.29
N ASN A 46 -3.85 17.04 -3.00
CA ASN A 46 -4.96 16.28 -3.56
C ASN A 46 -4.96 16.43 -5.10
N GLY A 47 -5.23 15.31 -5.79
CA GLY A 47 -5.16 15.26 -7.24
C GLY A 47 -3.74 15.12 -7.83
N ALA A 48 -2.69 15.03 -7.02
CA ALA A 48 -1.32 14.83 -7.50
C ALA A 48 -1.06 13.47 -8.18
N GLY A 49 -2.00 12.51 -8.05
CA GLY A 49 -1.88 11.18 -8.64
C GLY A 49 -1.38 10.09 -7.67
N LYS A 50 -1.41 10.32 -6.34
CA LYS A 50 -0.91 9.37 -5.34
C LYS A 50 -1.63 8.02 -5.41
N THR A 51 -2.96 8.01 -5.34
CA THR A 51 -3.80 6.80 -5.51
C THR A 51 -3.53 6.14 -6.86
N THR A 52 -3.46 6.93 -7.93
CA THR A 52 -3.17 6.46 -9.30
C THR A 52 -1.80 5.77 -9.38
N LEU A 53 -0.80 6.27 -8.64
CA LEU A 53 0.51 5.63 -8.53
C LEU A 53 0.39 4.25 -7.87
N LEU A 54 -0.31 4.15 -6.73
CA LEU A 54 -0.53 2.87 -6.05
C LEU A 54 -1.29 1.87 -6.95
N GLU A 55 -2.35 2.31 -7.63
CA GLU A 55 -3.12 1.49 -8.56
C GLU A 55 -2.30 1.02 -9.76
N SER A 56 -1.37 1.88 -10.24
CA SER A 56 -0.43 1.51 -11.30
C SER A 56 0.54 0.43 -10.85
N MET A 57 1.10 0.55 -9.63
CA MET A 57 1.97 -0.46 -9.02
C MET A 57 1.21 -1.79 -8.79
N ASN A 58 -0.06 -1.72 -8.43
CA ASN A 58 -0.91 -2.90 -8.20
C ASN A 58 -1.40 -3.55 -9.52
N GLY A 59 -1.12 -2.96 -10.68
CA GLY A 59 -1.60 -3.48 -11.97
C GLY A 59 -3.12 -3.40 -12.12
N LEU A 60 -3.76 -2.41 -11.51
CA LEU A 60 -5.18 -2.07 -11.69
C LEU A 60 -5.38 -1.13 -12.88
N LEU A 61 -4.42 -0.24 -13.12
CA LEU A 61 -4.46 0.71 -14.22
C LEU A 61 -3.54 0.28 -15.36
N LYS A 62 -3.96 0.60 -16.58
CA LYS A 62 -3.18 0.31 -17.78
C LYS A 62 -2.02 1.31 -17.91
N ILE A 63 -0.81 0.80 -17.99
CA ILE A 63 0.37 1.59 -18.35
C ILE A 63 0.34 1.85 -19.85
N THR A 64 0.17 3.09 -20.27
CA THR A 64 0.07 3.47 -21.70
C THR A 64 1.43 3.61 -22.34
N HIS A 65 2.41 4.21 -21.65
CA HIS A 65 3.79 4.37 -22.07
C HIS A 65 4.76 4.07 -20.93
N GLY A 66 6.04 3.86 -21.25
CA GLY A 66 7.08 3.51 -20.28
C GLY A 66 7.06 2.02 -19.94
N HIS A 67 7.78 1.62 -18.92
CA HIS A 67 7.89 0.24 -18.46
C HIS A 67 7.62 0.17 -16.95
N ALA A 68 6.89 -0.85 -16.51
CA ALA A 68 6.62 -1.10 -15.09
C ALA A 68 6.79 -2.58 -14.79
N THR A 69 7.67 -2.90 -13.86
CA THR A 69 7.82 -4.25 -13.30
C THR A 69 7.58 -4.23 -11.81
N VAL A 70 6.88 -5.23 -11.31
CA VAL A 70 6.60 -5.44 -9.88
C VAL A 70 6.85 -6.90 -9.55
N CYS A 71 7.68 -7.17 -8.56
CA CYS A 71 8.15 -8.51 -8.21
C CYS A 71 8.73 -9.26 -9.43
N GLY A 72 9.44 -8.56 -10.33
CA GLY A 72 9.98 -9.11 -11.58
C GLY A 72 8.94 -9.43 -12.67
N LEU A 73 7.68 -9.03 -12.48
CA LEU A 73 6.57 -9.25 -13.42
C LEU A 73 6.24 -7.95 -14.16
N ASP A 74 6.14 -8.01 -15.49
CA ASP A 74 5.63 -6.91 -16.30
C ASP A 74 4.16 -6.65 -15.96
N VAL A 75 3.87 -5.44 -15.47
CA VAL A 75 2.54 -5.04 -14.99
C VAL A 75 1.49 -5.06 -16.11
N ARG A 76 1.88 -4.71 -17.36
CA ARG A 76 0.95 -4.68 -18.51
C ARG A 76 0.37 -6.06 -18.83
N ASN A 77 1.21 -7.08 -18.75
CA ASN A 77 0.86 -8.42 -19.21
C ASN A 77 0.48 -9.36 -18.07
N LYS A 78 0.98 -9.08 -16.85
CA LYS A 78 0.85 -9.96 -15.69
C LYS A 78 0.26 -9.27 -14.47
N GLY A 79 -0.55 -8.22 -14.65
CA GLY A 79 -1.15 -7.46 -13.54
C GLY A 79 -1.92 -8.33 -12.56
N HIS A 80 -2.59 -9.37 -13.02
CA HIS A 80 -3.29 -10.30 -12.12
C HIS A 80 -2.32 -11.14 -11.25
N GLU A 81 -1.13 -11.50 -11.76
CA GLU A 81 -0.11 -12.19 -10.98
C GLU A 81 0.58 -11.22 -9.98
N VAL A 82 0.76 -9.97 -10.39
CA VAL A 82 1.22 -8.89 -9.49
C VAL A 82 0.30 -8.79 -8.27
N ARG A 83 -1.02 -8.74 -8.47
CA ARG A 83 -2.01 -8.64 -7.37
C ARG A 83 -2.02 -9.83 -6.40
N LYS A 84 -1.43 -10.95 -6.75
CA LYS A 84 -1.23 -12.08 -5.81
C LYS A 84 -0.10 -11.83 -4.81
N ARG A 85 0.86 -10.97 -5.17
CA ARG A 85 2.06 -10.65 -4.40
C ARG A 85 1.99 -9.31 -3.68
N VAL A 86 1.03 -8.47 -4.08
CA VAL A 86 0.83 -7.12 -3.55
C VAL A 86 -0.41 -7.09 -2.66
N GLY A 87 -0.27 -6.61 -1.44
CA GLY A 87 -1.38 -6.19 -0.59
C GLY A 87 -1.75 -4.76 -0.94
N TYR A 88 -3.05 -4.46 -1.12
CA TYR A 88 -3.52 -3.10 -1.37
C TYR A 88 -4.69 -2.76 -0.46
N VAL A 89 -4.45 -1.82 0.43
CA VAL A 89 -5.46 -1.25 1.33
C VAL A 89 -5.94 0.05 0.69
N ILE A 90 -7.21 0.05 0.26
CA ILE A 90 -7.83 1.18 -0.43
C ILE A 90 -8.39 2.21 0.55
N GLN A 91 -8.44 3.47 0.11
CA GLN A 91 -9.05 4.57 0.86
C GLN A 91 -10.58 4.38 0.98
N ASN A 92 -11.15 4.80 2.13
CA ASN A 92 -12.60 4.93 2.34
C ASN A 92 -13.44 3.68 2.01
N PHE A 93 -12.97 2.50 2.42
CA PHE A 93 -13.76 1.28 2.31
C PHE A 93 -14.56 1.05 3.61
N SER A 94 -15.84 0.78 3.48
CA SER A 94 -16.70 0.35 4.58
C SER A 94 -17.59 -0.81 4.15
N PHE A 95 -17.85 -1.72 5.07
CA PHE A 95 -18.79 -2.80 4.83
C PHE A 95 -20.22 -2.36 5.13
N ASP A 96 -21.17 -2.81 4.29
CA ASP A 96 -22.59 -2.65 4.59
C ASP A 96 -22.90 -3.34 5.93
N PRO A 97 -23.70 -2.72 6.82
CA PRO A 97 -24.10 -3.32 8.11
C PRO A 97 -24.75 -4.70 8.00
N LEU A 98 -25.37 -5.01 6.87
CA LEU A 98 -26.01 -6.30 6.58
C LEU A 98 -25.05 -7.32 5.95
N THR A 99 -23.77 -6.99 5.82
CA THR A 99 -22.77 -7.93 5.26
C THR A 99 -22.67 -9.18 6.14
N PRO A 100 -22.99 -10.39 5.62
CA PRO A 100 -23.14 -11.60 6.42
C PRO A 100 -21.82 -12.29 6.75
N PHE A 101 -20.69 -11.78 6.19
CA PHE A 101 -19.40 -12.42 6.38
C PHE A 101 -18.83 -12.13 7.77
N SER A 102 -18.28 -13.18 8.40
CA SER A 102 -17.46 -13.02 9.61
C SER A 102 -16.11 -12.40 9.29
N VAL A 103 -15.47 -11.81 10.32
CA VAL A 103 -14.12 -11.23 10.21
C VAL A 103 -13.12 -12.24 9.64
N LYS A 104 -13.11 -13.49 10.15
CA LYS A 104 -12.21 -14.54 9.65
C LYS A 104 -12.44 -14.88 8.17
N GLU A 105 -13.69 -14.84 7.70
CA GLU A 105 -14.01 -15.09 6.29
C GLU A 105 -13.49 -13.95 5.41
N VAL A 106 -13.65 -12.69 5.85
CA VAL A 106 -13.11 -11.52 5.15
C VAL A 106 -11.58 -11.60 5.08
N VAL A 107 -10.90 -11.93 6.18
CA VAL A 107 -9.43 -12.08 6.18
C VAL A 107 -9.00 -13.24 5.27
N LEU A 108 -9.76 -14.33 5.25
CA LEU A 108 -9.49 -15.48 4.37
C LEU A 108 -9.60 -15.12 2.88
N MET A 109 -10.45 -14.16 2.49
CA MET A 109 -10.52 -13.69 1.10
C MET A 109 -9.17 -13.17 0.59
N GLY A 110 -8.28 -12.68 1.47
CA GLY A 110 -6.91 -12.33 1.13
C GLY A 110 -6.10 -13.50 0.52
N ARG A 111 -6.45 -14.74 0.85
CA ARG A 111 -5.79 -15.95 0.34
C ARG A 111 -6.29 -16.42 -1.02
N TYR A 112 -7.49 -16.01 -1.44
CA TYR A 112 -8.14 -16.55 -2.65
C TYR A 112 -7.31 -16.41 -3.93
N GLY A 113 -6.54 -15.33 -4.06
CA GLY A 113 -5.64 -15.14 -5.19
C GLY A 113 -4.54 -16.21 -5.30
N LYS A 114 -4.09 -16.77 -4.17
CA LYS A 114 -3.07 -17.83 -4.10
C LYS A 114 -3.67 -19.23 -4.16
N MET A 115 -4.88 -19.43 -3.65
CA MET A 115 -5.53 -20.74 -3.58
C MET A 115 -5.93 -21.30 -4.94
N GLY A 116 -6.25 -20.42 -5.90
CA GLY A 116 -6.77 -20.83 -7.22
C GLY A 116 -8.25 -21.20 -7.20
N PHE A 117 -8.81 -21.34 -8.39
CA PHE A 117 -10.23 -21.66 -8.57
C PHE A 117 -10.58 -23.05 -8.04
N PHE A 118 -11.75 -23.16 -7.40
CA PHE A 118 -12.34 -24.41 -6.90
C PHE A 118 -11.54 -25.15 -5.81
N ARG A 119 -10.54 -24.54 -5.19
CA ARG A 119 -9.83 -25.13 -4.05
C ARG A 119 -10.44 -24.69 -2.72
N ARG A 120 -10.54 -25.63 -1.79
CA ARG A 120 -10.92 -25.31 -0.40
C ARG A 120 -9.70 -24.76 0.34
N PRO A 121 -9.90 -23.85 1.32
CA PRO A 121 -8.83 -23.37 2.18
C PRO A 121 -8.09 -24.53 2.84
N SER A 122 -6.79 -24.49 2.82
CA SER A 122 -5.89 -25.44 3.49
C SER A 122 -5.69 -25.07 4.96
N ALA A 123 -5.08 -25.97 5.73
CA ALA A 123 -4.66 -25.67 7.09
C ALA A 123 -3.66 -24.51 7.15
N GLU A 124 -2.84 -24.31 6.11
CA GLU A 124 -1.91 -23.19 6.02
C GLU A 124 -2.62 -21.86 5.79
N ASP A 125 -3.68 -21.85 4.97
CA ASP A 125 -4.49 -20.65 4.76
C ASP A 125 -5.17 -20.22 6.07
N HIS A 126 -5.72 -21.16 6.82
CA HIS A 126 -6.29 -20.88 8.15
C HIS A 126 -5.24 -20.37 9.15
N LYS A 127 -4.02 -20.93 9.15
CA LYS A 127 -2.91 -20.41 9.96
C LYS A 127 -2.50 -19.00 9.57
N ALA A 128 -2.47 -18.68 8.26
CA ALA A 128 -2.18 -17.32 7.80
C ALA A 128 -3.23 -16.33 8.28
N VAL A 129 -4.52 -16.70 8.23
CA VAL A 129 -5.62 -15.90 8.77
C VAL A 129 -5.44 -15.67 10.27
N GLU A 130 -5.17 -16.73 11.04
CA GLU A 130 -4.99 -16.63 12.49
C GLU A 130 -3.81 -15.73 12.85
N ARG A 131 -2.66 -15.87 12.16
CA ARG A 131 -1.50 -15.00 12.35
C ARG A 131 -1.84 -13.52 12.09
N ALA A 132 -2.55 -13.24 11.00
CA ALA A 132 -2.93 -11.88 10.65
C ALA A 132 -3.89 -11.26 11.67
N LEU A 133 -4.89 -12.02 12.14
CA LEU A 133 -5.82 -11.58 13.19
C LEU A 133 -5.10 -11.31 14.51
N CYS A 134 -4.17 -12.20 14.91
CA CYS A 134 -3.35 -12.00 16.10
C CYS A 134 -2.44 -10.78 15.98
N MET A 135 -1.78 -10.60 14.83
CA MET A 135 -0.89 -9.47 14.58
C MET A 135 -1.64 -8.14 14.68
N MET A 136 -2.88 -8.08 14.16
CA MET A 136 -3.73 -6.88 14.21
C MET A 136 -4.49 -6.73 15.55
N GLY A 137 -4.32 -7.64 16.51
CA GLY A 137 -4.99 -7.58 17.81
C GLY A 137 -6.51 -7.66 17.74
N ILE A 138 -7.06 -8.43 16.78
CA ILE A 138 -8.50 -8.57 16.54
C ILE A 138 -8.97 -10.05 16.50
N LYS A 139 -8.19 -10.96 17.09
CA LYS A 139 -8.52 -12.39 17.09
C LYS A 139 -9.86 -12.69 17.77
N GLU A 140 -10.21 -11.95 18.80
CA GLU A 140 -11.47 -12.08 19.54
C GLU A 140 -12.70 -11.66 18.71
N LEU A 141 -12.49 -10.95 17.61
CA LEU A 141 -13.55 -10.55 16.68
C LEU A 141 -13.77 -11.56 15.54
N ALA A 142 -12.97 -12.64 15.46
CA ALA A 142 -12.90 -13.53 14.30
C ALA A 142 -14.27 -14.05 13.82
N ASP A 143 -15.16 -14.37 14.75
CA ASP A 143 -16.49 -14.93 14.46
C ASP A 143 -17.60 -13.87 14.38
N ARG A 144 -17.27 -12.59 14.60
CA ARG A 144 -18.26 -11.51 14.50
C ARG A 144 -18.55 -11.15 13.05
N PRO A 145 -19.79 -10.78 12.70
CA PRO A 145 -20.09 -10.19 11.39
C PRO A 145 -19.31 -8.89 11.19
N ILE A 146 -18.71 -8.73 10.00
CA ILE A 146 -17.88 -7.55 9.69
C ILE A 146 -18.71 -6.25 9.68
N GLY A 147 -19.97 -6.31 9.21
CA GLY A 147 -20.83 -5.15 9.05
C GLY A 147 -21.22 -4.44 10.36
N ILE A 148 -21.13 -5.13 11.52
CA ILE A 148 -21.46 -4.54 12.84
C ILE A 148 -20.24 -3.94 13.56
N LEU A 149 -19.06 -4.05 12.98
CA LEU A 149 -17.84 -3.51 13.58
C LEU A 149 -17.72 -1.99 13.37
N SER A 150 -17.02 -1.33 14.29
CA SER A 150 -16.66 0.09 14.10
C SER A 150 -15.75 0.27 12.88
N GLY A 151 -15.73 1.48 12.29
CA GLY A 151 -14.88 1.78 11.15
C GLY A 151 -13.40 1.44 11.38
N GLY A 152 -12.87 1.75 12.57
CA GLY A 152 -11.50 1.40 12.94
C GLY A 152 -11.26 -0.11 13.04
N GLN A 153 -12.24 -0.88 13.55
CA GLN A 153 -12.15 -2.34 13.55
C GLN A 153 -12.21 -2.89 12.13
N GLN A 154 -13.10 -2.39 11.27
CA GLN A 154 -13.16 -2.76 9.85
C GLN A 154 -11.83 -2.47 9.14
N GLN A 155 -11.21 -1.32 9.42
CA GLN A 155 -9.91 -0.97 8.87
C GLN A 155 -8.80 -1.96 9.29
N LYS A 156 -8.76 -2.35 10.57
CA LYS A 156 -7.84 -3.40 11.06
C LYS A 156 -8.08 -4.73 10.36
N VAL A 157 -9.33 -5.10 10.07
CA VAL A 157 -9.68 -6.33 9.32
C VAL A 157 -9.17 -6.25 7.88
N LEU A 158 -9.31 -5.10 7.20
CA LEU A 158 -8.79 -4.92 5.83
C LEU A 158 -7.25 -5.03 5.77
N ILE A 159 -6.56 -4.46 6.76
CA ILE A 159 -5.10 -4.62 6.86
C ILE A 159 -4.74 -6.08 7.13
N ALA A 160 -5.44 -6.76 8.07
CA ALA A 160 -5.25 -8.19 8.34
C ALA A 160 -5.48 -9.07 7.09
N GLN A 161 -6.50 -8.76 6.28
CA GLN A 161 -6.78 -9.43 5.00
C GLN A 161 -5.58 -9.35 4.04
N ASN A 162 -4.95 -8.17 3.95
CA ASN A 162 -3.79 -7.97 3.11
C ASN A 162 -2.53 -8.63 3.69
N ILE A 163 -2.34 -8.64 5.02
CA ILE A 163 -1.26 -9.38 5.70
C ILE A 163 -1.42 -10.89 5.49
N ALA A 164 -2.64 -11.43 5.61
CA ALA A 164 -2.92 -12.86 5.41
C ALA A 164 -2.56 -13.34 4.00
N ARG A 165 -2.47 -12.46 3.02
CA ARG A 165 -1.99 -12.75 1.67
C ARG A 165 -0.52 -13.17 1.65
N ASP A 166 0.27 -12.94 2.68
CA ASP A 166 1.75 -12.99 2.71
C ASP A 166 2.34 -12.21 1.52
N PRO A 167 2.16 -10.90 1.46
CA PRO A 167 2.58 -10.07 0.35
C PRO A 167 4.09 -9.80 0.39
N GLU A 168 4.66 -9.50 -0.78
CA GLU A 168 6.01 -8.94 -0.88
C GLU A 168 6.02 -7.41 -0.77
N ILE A 169 4.88 -6.80 -1.07
CA ILE A 169 4.66 -5.34 -1.06
C ILE A 169 3.31 -5.05 -0.43
N MET A 170 3.25 -4.05 0.44
CA MET A 170 2.02 -3.46 0.95
C MET A 170 1.88 -2.03 0.43
N LEU A 171 0.82 -1.78 -0.31
CA LEU A 171 0.39 -0.46 -0.76
C LEU A 171 -0.77 -0.03 0.13
N LEU A 172 -0.66 1.13 0.78
CA LEU A 172 -1.68 1.61 1.71
C LEU A 172 -2.08 3.04 1.32
N ASP A 173 -3.35 3.21 0.98
CA ASP A 173 -3.92 4.52 0.63
C ASP A 173 -4.77 5.03 1.78
N GLU A 174 -4.26 6.02 2.52
CA GLU A 174 -4.91 6.63 3.69
C GLU A 174 -5.41 5.61 4.74
N PRO A 175 -4.57 4.65 5.18
CA PRO A 175 -5.02 3.53 6.03
C PRO A 175 -5.43 3.96 7.44
N PHE A 176 -5.17 5.20 7.84
CA PHE A 176 -5.40 5.71 9.20
C PHE A 176 -6.68 6.54 9.34
N SER A 177 -7.41 6.80 8.26
CA SER A 177 -8.55 7.74 8.23
C SER A 177 -9.66 7.43 9.25
N ASN A 178 -9.85 6.15 9.59
CA ASN A 178 -10.90 5.68 10.51
C ASN A 178 -10.35 5.21 11.87
N LEU A 179 -9.06 5.42 12.14
CA LEU A 179 -8.40 4.97 13.36
C LEU A 179 -8.26 6.13 14.37
N ASP A 180 -8.45 5.82 15.66
CA ASP A 180 -8.03 6.69 16.75
C ASP A 180 -6.49 6.71 16.88
N PHE A 181 -5.96 7.66 17.64
CA PHE A 181 -4.53 7.85 17.84
C PHE A 181 -3.80 6.56 18.26
N ILE A 182 -4.27 5.88 19.31
CA ILE A 182 -3.65 4.63 19.81
C ILE A 182 -3.65 3.53 18.74
N SER A 183 -4.75 3.43 17.99
CA SER A 183 -4.84 2.45 16.91
C SER A 183 -3.92 2.76 15.73
N ARG A 184 -3.65 4.05 15.44
CA ARG A 184 -2.70 4.47 14.41
C ARG A 184 -1.27 4.08 14.77
N GLU A 185 -0.82 4.44 15.99
CA GLU A 185 0.50 4.02 16.50
C GLU A 185 0.68 2.51 16.41
N PHE A 186 -0.32 1.75 16.90
CA PHE A 186 -0.29 0.28 16.86
C PHE A 186 -0.16 -0.26 15.42
N VAL A 187 -0.91 0.29 14.46
CA VAL A 187 -0.83 -0.15 13.05
C VAL A 187 0.51 0.27 12.45
N MET A 188 1.03 1.45 12.78
CA MET A 188 2.34 1.90 12.32
C MET A 188 3.46 0.96 12.77
N ASP A 189 3.47 0.56 14.05
CA ASP A 189 4.43 -0.42 14.60
C ASP A 189 4.39 -1.75 13.84
N ILE A 190 3.19 -2.19 13.42
CA ILE A 190 3.04 -3.41 12.63
C ILE A 190 3.65 -3.23 11.24
N LEU A 191 3.37 -2.11 10.57
CA LEU A 191 3.91 -1.81 9.24
C LEU A 191 5.45 -1.74 9.27
N GLU A 192 6.02 -1.17 10.33
CA GLU A 192 7.47 -1.17 10.53
C GLU A 192 8.04 -2.58 10.65
N LYS A 193 7.47 -3.41 11.52
CA LYS A 193 7.89 -4.82 11.68
C LYS A 193 7.78 -5.61 10.38
N LEU A 194 6.77 -5.32 9.57
CA LEU A 194 6.62 -5.91 8.23
C LEU A 194 7.75 -5.45 7.30
N ALA A 195 8.11 -4.16 7.32
CA ALA A 195 9.24 -3.64 6.54
C ALA A 195 10.56 -4.28 6.97
N GLU A 196 10.83 -4.38 8.28
CA GLU A 196 12.00 -5.07 8.84
C GLU A 196 12.07 -6.56 8.43
N SER A 197 10.91 -7.22 8.29
CA SER A 197 10.82 -8.59 7.78
C SER A 197 11.11 -8.70 6.28
N GLY A 198 11.25 -7.56 5.60
CA GLY A 198 11.59 -7.47 4.19
C GLY A 198 10.41 -7.21 3.24
N ILE A 199 9.22 -6.89 3.75
CA ILE A 199 8.10 -6.45 2.93
C ILE A 199 8.30 -4.96 2.59
N ALA A 200 8.15 -4.58 1.32
CA ALA A 200 8.18 -3.15 0.97
C ALA A 200 6.85 -2.50 1.35
N ILE A 201 6.91 -1.38 2.06
CA ILE A 201 5.74 -0.60 2.49
C ILE A 201 5.69 0.71 1.70
N VAL A 202 4.59 0.96 1.01
CA VAL A 202 4.32 2.24 0.34
C VAL A 202 3.05 2.83 0.94
N LEU A 203 3.22 3.89 1.68
CA LEU A 203 2.17 4.53 2.46
C LEU A 203 1.82 5.90 1.87
N VAL A 204 0.59 6.10 1.47
CA VAL A 204 0.00 7.43 1.23
C VAL A 204 -0.72 7.84 2.50
N SER A 205 -0.33 8.94 3.10
CA SER A 205 -1.02 9.49 4.27
C SER A 205 -0.83 11.00 4.37
N HIS A 206 -1.79 11.65 5.00
CA HIS A 206 -1.72 13.05 5.44
C HIS A 206 -1.49 13.16 6.97
N ALA A 207 -1.46 12.04 7.69
CA ALA A 207 -1.15 11.98 9.12
C ALA A 207 0.37 11.83 9.28
N PHE A 208 1.06 12.94 9.55
CA PHE A 208 2.51 12.98 9.73
C PHE A 208 2.92 12.83 11.20
N ASP A 209 1.99 13.01 12.12
CA ASP A 209 2.25 12.98 13.57
C ASP A 209 2.54 11.57 14.11
N ASP A 210 2.09 10.55 13.38
CA ASP A 210 2.19 9.14 13.81
C ASP A 210 3.36 8.41 13.10
N LEU A 211 4.29 9.14 12.47
CA LEU A 211 5.41 8.53 11.76
C LEU A 211 6.44 7.95 12.73
N PRO A 212 7.11 6.84 12.36
CA PRO A 212 8.15 6.24 13.19
C PRO A 212 9.33 7.19 13.39
N ASP A 213 9.94 7.15 14.59
CA ASP A 213 11.09 8.00 14.95
C ASP A 213 12.38 7.49 14.27
N ARG A 214 12.42 7.65 12.96
CA ARG A 214 13.56 7.30 12.11
C ARG A 214 13.56 8.10 10.82
N ASP A 215 14.63 7.96 10.05
CA ASP A 215 14.67 8.47 8.69
C ASP A 215 13.68 7.73 7.79
N ILE A 216 12.87 8.47 7.03
CA ILE A 216 11.85 7.95 6.13
C ILE A 216 12.18 8.38 4.70
N ARG A 217 12.10 7.46 3.74
CA ARG A 217 12.14 7.81 2.33
C ARG A 217 10.81 8.45 1.93
N LEU A 218 10.89 9.72 1.59
CA LEU A 218 9.76 10.55 1.22
C LEU A 218 9.75 10.77 -0.30
N VAL A 219 8.66 10.37 -0.94
CA VAL A 219 8.39 10.63 -2.35
C VAL A 219 7.24 11.64 -2.45
N VAL A 220 7.49 12.84 -2.92
CA VAL A 220 6.44 13.86 -3.09
C VAL A 220 6.02 13.92 -4.55
N MET A 221 4.70 13.83 -4.76
CA MET A 221 4.09 13.91 -6.08
C MET A 221 3.44 15.28 -6.31
N ARG A 222 3.54 15.78 -7.56
CA ARG A 222 2.83 16.93 -8.03
C ARG A 222 2.54 16.78 -9.54
N ASP A 223 1.31 17.09 -9.95
CA ASP A 223 0.88 17.06 -11.37
C ASP A 223 1.20 15.75 -12.11
N GLY A 224 1.10 14.62 -11.40
CA GLY A 224 1.33 13.27 -11.95
C GLY A 224 2.81 12.88 -12.09
N THR A 225 3.72 13.65 -11.51
CA THR A 225 5.17 13.39 -11.51
C THR A 225 5.72 13.30 -10.09
N VAL A 226 6.89 12.69 -9.91
CA VAL A 226 7.68 12.81 -8.68
C VAL A 226 8.46 14.12 -8.73
N CYS A 227 8.24 15.02 -7.78
CA CYS A 227 8.99 16.26 -7.66
C CYS A 227 10.08 16.22 -6.57
N LEU A 228 10.01 15.25 -5.65
CA LEU A 228 11.01 15.00 -4.62
C LEU A 228 11.07 13.50 -4.32
N ASP A 229 12.28 12.95 -4.21
CA ASP A 229 12.56 11.61 -3.69
C ASP A 229 13.83 11.69 -2.85
N ARG A 230 13.66 11.69 -1.53
CA ARG A 230 14.78 11.74 -0.59
C ARG A 230 14.43 11.14 0.75
N THR A 231 15.44 10.73 1.49
CA THR A 231 15.30 10.33 2.89
C THR A 231 15.43 11.57 3.79
N CYS A 232 14.55 11.70 4.77
CA CYS A 232 14.59 12.76 5.78
C CYS A 232 14.10 12.23 7.15
N PRO A 233 14.51 12.86 8.27
CA PRO A 233 13.96 12.56 9.59
C PRO A 233 12.42 12.71 9.61
N SER A 234 11.75 11.86 10.37
CA SER A 234 10.29 11.86 10.48
C SER A 234 9.71 13.22 10.88
N GLU A 235 10.38 13.93 11.79
CA GLU A 235 9.99 15.26 12.25
C GLU A 235 9.99 16.34 11.15
N HIS A 236 10.71 16.11 10.06
CA HIS A 236 10.81 17.04 8.93
C HIS A 236 9.88 16.67 7.76
N VAL A 237 9.20 15.52 7.80
CA VAL A 237 8.39 15.00 6.67
C VAL A 237 7.27 15.97 6.31
N GLU A 238 6.48 16.45 7.28
CA GLU A 238 5.37 17.38 7.01
C GLU A 238 5.84 18.68 6.36
N ALA A 239 6.87 19.30 6.93
CA ALA A 239 7.46 20.54 6.42
C ALA A 239 7.97 20.33 4.99
N THR A 240 8.67 19.22 4.75
CA THR A 240 9.21 18.86 3.43
C THR A 240 8.11 18.63 2.39
N VAL A 241 7.03 17.91 2.75
CA VAL A 241 5.88 17.73 1.86
C VAL A 241 5.23 19.06 1.50
N ARG A 242 5.03 19.92 2.49
CA ARG A 242 4.43 21.26 2.31
C ARG A 242 5.27 22.13 1.37
N GLU A 243 6.58 22.17 1.59
CA GLU A 243 7.52 22.91 0.76
C GLU A 243 7.54 22.39 -0.69
N ALA A 244 7.73 21.08 -0.89
CA ALA A 244 7.79 20.47 -2.21
C ALA A 244 6.44 20.55 -2.97
N SER A 245 5.32 20.66 -2.25
CA SER A 245 3.98 20.79 -2.85
C SER A 245 3.69 22.21 -3.33
N THR A 246 4.44 23.22 -2.88
CA THR A 246 4.20 24.62 -3.23
C THR A 246 4.74 24.93 -4.64
N PRO A 247 3.94 25.55 -5.55
CA PRO A 247 4.43 25.97 -6.87
C PRO A 247 5.57 26.97 -6.75
N GLY A 248 6.73 26.68 -7.36
CA GLY A 248 7.91 27.56 -7.38
C GLY A 248 9.05 27.20 -6.43
N ALA A 249 8.94 26.17 -5.60
CA ALA A 249 9.96 25.76 -4.63
C ALA A 249 11.05 24.81 -5.20
N VAL A 250 11.05 24.51 -6.49
CA VAL A 250 12.04 23.60 -7.09
C VAL A 250 12.98 24.41 -7.95
N HIS A 251 14.12 24.79 -7.38
CA HIS A 251 15.46 24.98 -7.96
C HIS A 251 16.35 25.73 -6.94
N ALA A 252 16.88 25.00 -5.97
CA ALA A 252 18.11 25.38 -5.28
C ALA A 252 18.89 24.10 -4.97
#